data_3c93d2fbf473b3e4a0d2e874fb09ea06
#
_entry.id   3c93d2fbf473b3e4a0d2e874fb09ea06
#
_cell.length_a   1.000
_cell.length_b   1.000
_cell.length_c   1.000
_cell.angle_alpha   90.00
_cell.angle_beta   90.00
_cell.angle_gamma   90.00
#
_symmetry.space_group_name_H-M   'P 1'
#
loop_
_entity.id
_entity.type
_entity.pdbx_description
1 polymer ?
#
loop_
_entity_poly.entity_id
_entity_poly.type
_entity_poly.pdbx_seq_one_letter_code
_entity_poly.pdbx_strand_id
1 'polypeptide(L)'
;MKKYHCLCLLLVLAKIGFTQKEANVWHFGAGHSLDFNSGSPVQTSGSQIFTFEGSTSYCDENGNLLFYSNGGGRIPASGQDGGKIWNKNNEVMYDMQGTEGGGWSAAQSSVVVPAPGEPNVFYLFTMEELEFDIDGVVPSEPNGRGLRYFKIDMSLNAGLGDVVEADIQVYDYSFEGLCAIRHANETDYWILINQDTSGIGVYSVTQNGVQLSGVYPAPVSTSGSIIKASPIPFLPGQSCCNKVMTQAGLFDFDLTTGVLTFDTDLGGNAASYFEFSPNGQYLYATEFDQFNSTFQLIQYDIILAHSSGQDLSSTAQIIQNNFNGYYMQLAPDGKIYHTYTVLEPTTGDIATALGTINCPNTSSPTITLNVFSFPSDFITSFGFFALPNFPSWIFYNSYEAQIQFGPDTTFLCPGETLLLNAGNGTSWSWGGDASTNSGQFYTVTSPGIYSATVNGPCGLGSDQMVVLPCPTEDPTDSSSTGFIFPNVISANGDGLNDIFAIQNLPENTEVIILNRWGNVVYSSTNYQNNWDGKDTSGKDLLEGVYTYQFKTASEKTGHGFVQIIK
;
A
#
# COMPACT_ATOMS: atom_id res chain seq x y z
N MET A 1 25.97 5.00 -49.96
CA MET A 1 25.67 4.06 -48.88
C MET A 1 25.32 4.88 -47.67
N LYS A 2 24.03 4.95 -47.30
CA LYS A 2 23.56 5.72 -46.13
C LYS A 2 23.73 4.86 -44.90
N LYS A 3 24.49 5.35 -43.91
CA LYS A 3 24.61 4.74 -42.58
C LYS A 3 23.38 5.13 -41.77
N TYR A 4 22.56 4.16 -41.41
CA TYR A 4 21.51 4.32 -40.42
C TYR A 4 22.16 4.20 -39.05
N HIS A 5 22.14 5.29 -38.29
CA HIS A 5 22.44 5.27 -36.85
C HIS A 5 21.16 4.81 -36.14
N CYS A 6 21.19 3.61 -35.61
CA CYS A 6 20.17 3.12 -34.69
C CYS A 6 20.49 3.73 -33.31
N LEU A 7 19.72 4.76 -32.93
CA LEU A 7 19.75 5.34 -31.59
C LEU A 7 18.91 4.43 -30.69
N CYS A 8 19.55 3.46 -30.02
CA CYS A 8 18.92 2.74 -28.92
C CYS A 8 18.78 3.68 -27.74
N LEU A 9 17.58 4.23 -27.58
CA LEU A 9 17.16 4.94 -26.36
C LEU A 9 16.97 3.85 -25.28
N LEU A 10 17.98 3.65 -24.42
CA LEU A 10 17.80 2.89 -23.18
C LEU A 10 16.90 3.71 -22.26
N LEU A 11 15.63 3.37 -22.21
CA LEU A 11 14.74 3.75 -21.12
C LEU A 11 15.17 2.95 -19.88
N VAL A 12 16.08 3.53 -19.11
CA VAL A 12 16.22 3.13 -17.71
C VAL A 12 14.95 3.62 -17.02
N LEU A 13 13.97 2.74 -16.87
CA LEU A 13 12.89 2.93 -15.90
C LEU A 13 13.52 2.85 -14.50
N ALA A 14 14.06 3.99 -14.05
CA ALA A 14 14.15 4.20 -12.62
C ALA A 14 12.72 4.01 -12.09
N LYS A 15 12.48 3.02 -11.26
CA LYS A 15 11.31 2.99 -10.39
C LYS A 15 11.50 4.21 -9.46
N ILE A 16 11.06 5.37 -9.92
CA ILE A 16 10.80 6.50 -9.05
C ILE A 16 9.72 5.96 -8.13
N GLY A 17 10.01 5.86 -6.85
CA GLY A 17 8.99 5.55 -5.86
C GLY A 17 7.95 6.66 -5.95
N PHE A 18 6.91 6.46 -6.74
CA PHE A 18 5.76 7.34 -6.74
C PHE A 18 5.11 7.18 -5.38
N THR A 19 4.95 8.25 -4.67
CA THR A 19 4.02 8.31 -3.55
C THR A 19 2.67 7.91 -4.12
N GLN A 20 2.13 6.79 -3.64
CA GLN A 20 0.80 6.33 -4.03
C GLN A 20 -0.20 7.38 -3.55
N LYS A 21 -0.90 8.03 -4.47
CA LYS A 21 -1.79 9.15 -4.19
C LYS A 21 -3.26 8.82 -4.48
N GLU A 22 -3.55 7.55 -4.71
CA GLU A 22 -4.88 7.08 -5.09
C GLU A 22 -5.91 7.31 -3.99
N ALA A 23 -5.48 7.53 -2.72
CA ALA A 23 -6.32 7.87 -1.59
C ALA A 23 -6.23 9.33 -1.15
N ASN A 24 -5.71 10.25 -1.96
CA ASN A 24 -5.47 11.63 -1.54
C ASN A 24 -6.73 12.48 -1.41
N VAL A 25 -7.85 12.07 -1.99
CA VAL A 25 -9.14 12.79 -1.83
C VAL A 25 -10.17 11.84 -1.22
N TRP A 26 -10.75 12.26 -0.11
CA TRP A 26 -11.77 11.50 0.63
C TRP A 26 -13.14 12.12 0.47
N HIS A 27 -14.16 11.31 0.22
CA HIS A 27 -15.56 11.67 0.23
C HIS A 27 -16.32 10.74 1.18
N PHE A 28 -17.05 11.29 2.16
CA PHE A 28 -17.73 10.52 3.20
C PHE A 28 -18.90 11.29 3.84
N GLY A 29 -19.72 10.58 4.61
CA GLY A 29 -20.83 11.17 5.39
C GLY A 29 -21.81 11.94 4.53
N ALA A 30 -22.23 13.11 4.96
CA ALA A 30 -23.20 13.97 4.29
C ALA A 30 -22.51 15.15 3.59
N GLY A 31 -21.94 14.89 2.42
CA GLY A 31 -21.28 15.93 1.61
C GLY A 31 -19.90 16.34 2.12
N HIS A 32 -19.27 15.52 2.98
CA HIS A 32 -17.94 15.85 3.51
C HIS A 32 -16.83 15.38 2.59
N SER A 33 -15.74 16.14 2.55
CA SER A 33 -14.54 15.78 1.80
C SER A 33 -13.26 16.39 2.38
N LEU A 34 -12.15 15.63 2.25
CA LEU A 34 -10.80 16.04 2.61
C LEU A 34 -9.85 15.84 1.42
N ASP A 35 -8.93 16.76 1.23
CA ASP A 35 -7.87 16.70 0.22
C ASP A 35 -6.50 16.71 0.91
N PHE A 36 -5.70 15.67 0.69
CA PHE A 36 -4.36 15.46 1.25
C PHE A 36 -3.24 15.88 0.29
N ASN A 37 -3.53 16.40 -0.90
CA ASN A 37 -2.52 16.73 -1.90
C ASN A 37 -1.50 17.79 -1.45
N SER A 38 -1.85 18.60 -0.47
CA SER A 38 -0.92 19.60 0.11
C SER A 38 0.00 19.03 1.21
N GLY A 39 -0.08 17.72 1.50
CA GLY A 39 0.65 17.05 2.59
C GLY A 39 -0.03 17.14 3.96
N SER A 40 -0.89 18.13 4.18
CA SER A 40 -1.82 18.19 5.31
C SER A 40 -3.23 18.25 4.78
N PRO A 41 -4.20 17.54 5.37
CA PRO A 41 -5.55 17.51 4.84
C PRO A 41 -6.23 18.87 4.94
N VAL A 42 -6.97 19.19 3.90
CA VAL A 42 -7.80 20.40 3.82
C VAL A 42 -9.23 19.96 3.56
N GLN A 43 -10.18 20.49 4.34
CA GLN A 43 -11.60 20.26 4.06
C GLN A 43 -11.98 20.97 2.77
N THR A 44 -12.62 20.23 1.86
CA THR A 44 -13.12 20.76 0.59
C THR A 44 -14.64 20.78 0.57
N SER A 45 -15.22 21.39 -0.47
CA SER A 45 -16.67 21.53 -0.65
C SER A 45 -17.09 20.97 -1.99
N GLY A 46 -18.39 20.72 -2.16
CA GLY A 46 -18.97 20.28 -3.43
C GLY A 46 -19.20 18.78 -3.53
N SER A 47 -18.77 17.99 -2.54
CA SER A 47 -19.12 16.57 -2.45
C SER A 47 -20.62 16.39 -2.49
N GLN A 48 -21.09 15.45 -3.31
CA GLN A 48 -22.51 15.07 -3.42
C GLN A 48 -22.80 13.76 -2.68
N ILE A 49 -21.80 13.22 -1.98
CA ILE A 49 -21.97 11.94 -1.29
C ILE A 49 -22.98 12.07 -0.16
N PHE A 50 -23.77 11.03 0.00
CA PHE A 50 -24.61 10.84 1.16
C PHE A 50 -24.55 9.36 1.56
N THR A 51 -23.98 9.08 2.73
CA THR A 51 -23.86 7.73 3.26
C THR A 51 -23.83 7.76 4.78
N PHE A 52 -24.39 6.75 5.40
CA PHE A 52 -24.36 6.58 6.85
C PHE A 52 -23.01 5.98 7.28
N GLU A 53 -22.56 4.92 6.59
CA GLU A 53 -21.34 4.23 6.94
C GLU A 53 -20.34 4.25 5.76
N GLY A 54 -20.27 3.19 4.98
CA GLY A 54 -19.20 3.00 4.02
C GLY A 54 -19.22 3.94 2.82
N SER A 55 -18.04 4.20 2.32
CA SER A 55 -17.81 4.92 1.06
C SER A 55 -16.46 4.55 0.49
N THR A 56 -16.18 4.98 -0.73
CA THR A 56 -14.84 4.93 -1.33
C THR A 56 -14.65 6.11 -2.27
N SER A 57 -13.42 6.54 -2.43
CA SER A 57 -12.99 7.47 -3.49
C SER A 57 -11.68 6.98 -4.10
N TYR A 58 -11.42 7.32 -5.34
CA TYR A 58 -10.21 6.88 -6.00
C TYR A 58 -9.60 7.99 -6.84
N CYS A 59 -8.29 8.21 -6.68
CA CYS A 59 -7.53 9.20 -7.42
C CYS A 59 -6.57 8.52 -8.41
N ASP A 60 -6.07 9.29 -9.35
CA ASP A 60 -4.95 8.86 -10.19
C ASP A 60 -3.61 8.89 -9.41
N GLU A 61 -2.53 8.44 -10.03
CA GLU A 61 -1.18 8.44 -9.47
C GLU A 61 -0.65 9.84 -9.08
N ASN A 62 -1.28 10.90 -9.57
CA ASN A 62 -0.94 12.29 -9.26
C ASN A 62 -1.79 12.87 -8.11
N GLY A 63 -2.79 12.11 -7.62
CA GLY A 63 -3.72 12.53 -6.58
C GLY A 63 -4.93 13.28 -7.09
N ASN A 64 -5.18 13.30 -8.40
CA ASN A 64 -6.39 13.89 -8.94
C ASN A 64 -7.56 12.92 -8.79
N LEU A 65 -8.65 13.37 -8.22
CA LEU A 65 -9.85 12.57 -8.08
C LEU A 65 -10.33 12.05 -9.44
N LEU A 66 -10.64 10.76 -9.53
CA LEU A 66 -11.27 10.13 -10.67
C LEU A 66 -12.77 10.01 -10.44
N PHE A 67 -13.16 9.31 -9.38
CA PHE A 67 -14.55 9.11 -9.00
C PHE A 67 -14.66 8.74 -7.52
N TYR A 68 -15.89 8.75 -7.00
CA TYR A 68 -16.23 8.29 -5.66
C TYR A 68 -17.63 7.68 -5.63
N SER A 69 -17.92 6.88 -4.60
CA SER A 69 -19.21 6.18 -4.44
C SER A 69 -19.54 5.99 -2.97
N ASN A 70 -20.84 5.95 -2.66
CA ASN A 70 -21.38 5.52 -1.38
C ASN A 70 -21.67 3.99 -1.34
N GLY A 71 -21.18 3.23 -2.33
CA GLY A 71 -21.27 1.77 -2.34
C GLY A 71 -22.62 1.21 -2.80
N GLY A 72 -23.64 2.02 -2.84
CA GLY A 72 -24.90 1.56 -3.37
C GLY A 72 -26.09 1.74 -2.45
N GLY A 73 -27.14 1.18 -2.84
CA GLY A 73 -28.16 0.64 -2.21
C GLY A 73 -29.49 1.15 -1.89
N ARG A 74 -30.02 0.36 -1.04
CA ARG A 74 -31.36 0.57 -0.54
C ARG A 74 -31.41 1.80 0.32
N ILE A 75 -32.54 2.43 0.27
CA ILE A 75 -32.83 3.64 1.02
C ILE A 75 -33.51 3.25 2.33
N PRO A 76 -32.83 3.40 3.46
CA PRO A 76 -33.44 3.06 4.74
C PRO A 76 -34.51 4.06 5.17
N ALA A 77 -34.50 5.28 4.64
CA ALA A 77 -35.48 6.31 4.98
C ALA A 77 -36.06 6.97 3.72
N SER A 78 -37.36 7.20 3.72
CA SER A 78 -38.05 7.85 2.61
C SER A 78 -37.46 9.23 2.30
N GLY A 79 -37.06 9.45 1.04
CA GLY A 79 -36.59 10.73 0.56
C GLY A 79 -35.05 10.86 0.49
N GLN A 80 -34.29 9.80 0.79
CA GLN A 80 -32.85 9.77 0.59
C GLN A 80 -32.50 9.21 -0.81
N ASP A 81 -31.46 9.71 -1.40
CA ASP A 81 -30.95 9.21 -2.68
C ASP A 81 -30.30 7.83 -2.51
N GLY A 82 -30.59 6.91 -3.42
CA GLY A 82 -29.96 5.59 -3.49
C GLY A 82 -28.47 5.66 -3.83
N GLY A 83 -27.87 4.48 -4.04
CA GLY A 83 -26.47 4.39 -4.40
C GLY A 83 -26.13 5.11 -5.69
N LYS A 84 -24.94 5.74 -5.71
CA LYS A 84 -24.45 6.46 -6.88
C LYS A 84 -22.93 6.35 -7.00
N ILE A 85 -22.48 6.54 -8.24
CA ILE A 85 -21.08 6.79 -8.57
C ILE A 85 -21.01 8.21 -9.13
N TRP A 86 -20.15 9.05 -8.58
CA TRP A 86 -19.92 10.42 -9.04
C TRP A 86 -18.53 10.55 -9.64
N ASN A 87 -18.42 11.34 -10.70
CA ASN A 87 -17.14 11.68 -11.32
C ASN A 87 -16.41 12.82 -10.55
N LYS A 88 -15.21 13.16 -11.02
CA LYS A 88 -14.38 14.24 -10.44
C LYS A 88 -15.00 15.63 -10.44
N ASN A 89 -16.05 15.86 -11.24
CA ASN A 89 -16.78 17.13 -11.28
C ASN A 89 -17.97 17.13 -10.29
N ASN A 90 -18.14 16.08 -9.48
CA ASN A 90 -19.31 15.84 -8.62
C ASN A 90 -20.61 15.64 -9.40
N GLU A 91 -20.54 15.20 -10.64
CA GLU A 91 -21.68 14.84 -11.46
C GLU A 91 -21.94 13.34 -11.35
N VAL A 92 -23.22 12.92 -11.39
CA VAL A 92 -23.58 11.51 -11.34
C VAL A 92 -23.08 10.80 -12.60
N MET A 93 -22.15 9.89 -12.44
CA MET A 93 -21.67 8.98 -13.49
C MET A 93 -22.65 7.81 -13.68
N TYR A 94 -23.14 7.27 -12.56
CA TYR A 94 -24.08 6.16 -12.56
C TYR A 94 -25.03 6.25 -11.36
N ASP A 95 -26.31 5.99 -11.59
CA ASP A 95 -27.36 5.94 -10.55
C ASP A 95 -27.84 4.50 -10.38
N MET A 96 -27.58 3.92 -9.23
CA MET A 96 -27.95 2.55 -8.87
C MET A 96 -29.45 2.35 -8.57
N GLN A 97 -30.25 3.38 -8.77
CA GLN A 97 -31.73 3.36 -8.68
C GLN A 97 -32.29 2.85 -7.34
N GLY A 98 -31.48 2.84 -6.27
CA GLY A 98 -31.82 2.29 -4.97
C GLY A 98 -32.03 0.76 -4.94
N THR A 99 -31.62 0.05 -5.99
CA THR A 99 -31.80 -1.41 -6.15
C THR A 99 -30.54 -2.14 -6.54
N GLU A 100 -29.47 -1.42 -6.82
CA GLU A 100 -28.18 -1.96 -7.23
C GLU A 100 -27.08 -1.61 -6.23
N GLY A 101 -25.96 -2.32 -6.32
CA GLY A 101 -24.80 -2.15 -5.43
C GLY A 101 -25.01 -2.75 -4.06
N GLY A 102 -24.30 -2.24 -3.08
CA GLY A 102 -24.34 -2.66 -1.69
C GLY A 102 -25.34 -1.86 -0.86
N GLY A 103 -25.06 -1.79 0.45
CA GLY A 103 -25.94 -1.16 1.41
C GLY A 103 -25.46 0.20 1.90
N TRP A 104 -26.41 0.97 2.39
CA TRP A 104 -26.21 2.30 2.95
C TRP A 104 -25.55 2.26 4.34
N SER A 105 -25.81 1.18 5.11
CA SER A 105 -25.31 0.95 6.46
C SER A 105 -24.13 -0.02 6.50
N ALA A 106 -23.60 -0.48 5.36
CA ALA A 106 -22.45 -1.37 5.37
C ALA A 106 -21.16 -0.63 5.76
N ALA A 107 -20.52 -1.07 6.83
CA ALA A 107 -19.29 -0.46 7.38
C ALA A 107 -18.16 -0.33 6.34
N GLN A 108 -18.03 -1.29 5.43
CA GLN A 108 -17.12 -1.27 4.28
C GLN A 108 -17.89 -1.49 2.98
N SER A 109 -18.83 -0.57 2.69
CA SER A 109 -19.77 -0.68 1.57
C SER A 109 -19.11 -0.83 0.21
N SER A 110 -17.89 -0.34 0.02
CA SER A 110 -17.22 -0.38 -1.28
C SER A 110 -15.69 -0.28 -1.20
N VAL A 111 -15.02 -0.82 -2.23
CA VAL A 111 -13.57 -0.68 -2.44
C VAL A 111 -13.26 -0.71 -3.93
N VAL A 112 -12.21 0.02 -4.35
CA VAL A 112 -11.80 0.12 -5.76
C VAL A 112 -10.46 -0.58 -5.98
N VAL A 113 -10.36 -1.35 -7.06
CA VAL A 113 -9.07 -1.86 -7.59
C VAL A 113 -8.97 -1.61 -9.09
N PRO A 114 -7.78 -1.36 -9.63
CA PRO A 114 -7.57 -1.31 -11.09
C PRO A 114 -7.93 -2.64 -11.75
N ALA A 115 -8.43 -2.60 -12.98
CA ALA A 115 -8.69 -3.81 -13.76
C ALA A 115 -7.38 -4.34 -14.36
N PRO A 116 -6.94 -5.58 -14.03
CA PRO A 116 -5.69 -6.14 -14.52
C PRO A 116 -5.64 -6.19 -16.04
N GLY A 117 -4.60 -5.59 -16.63
CA GLY A 117 -4.39 -5.56 -18.08
C GLY A 117 -5.25 -4.54 -18.86
N GLU A 118 -6.10 -3.76 -18.20
CA GLU A 118 -6.99 -2.77 -18.82
C GLU A 118 -6.68 -1.35 -18.30
N PRO A 119 -5.84 -0.56 -18.98
CA PRO A 119 -5.51 0.79 -18.54
C PRO A 119 -6.74 1.69 -18.40
N ASN A 120 -6.81 2.49 -17.34
CA ASN A 120 -7.91 3.39 -17.00
C ASN A 120 -9.26 2.71 -16.71
N VAL A 121 -9.26 1.40 -16.51
CA VAL A 121 -10.44 0.64 -16.13
C VAL A 121 -10.31 0.18 -14.68
N PHE A 122 -11.43 0.23 -13.93
CA PHE A 122 -11.45 -0.06 -12.50
C PHE A 122 -12.64 -0.96 -12.16
N TYR A 123 -12.46 -1.83 -11.19
CA TYR A 123 -13.54 -2.51 -10.50
C TYR A 123 -13.89 -1.74 -9.24
N LEU A 124 -15.14 -1.33 -9.10
CA LEU A 124 -15.74 -0.88 -7.86
C LEU A 124 -16.52 -2.06 -7.27
N PHE A 125 -15.99 -2.70 -6.25
CA PHE A 125 -16.69 -3.73 -5.49
C PHE A 125 -17.60 -3.07 -4.47
N THR A 126 -18.78 -3.68 -4.26
CA THR A 126 -19.77 -3.23 -3.29
C THR A 126 -20.26 -4.40 -2.44
N MET A 127 -20.57 -4.12 -1.18
CA MET A 127 -21.09 -5.08 -0.20
C MET A 127 -22.31 -4.50 0.50
N GLU A 128 -23.35 -5.32 0.69
CA GLU A 128 -24.55 -4.91 1.39
C GLU A 128 -24.39 -5.05 2.91
N GLU A 129 -25.18 -4.25 3.64
CA GLU A 129 -25.26 -4.29 5.10
C GLU A 129 -25.86 -5.59 5.62
N LEU A 130 -25.60 -5.88 6.90
CA LEU A 130 -26.16 -7.05 7.58
C LEU A 130 -27.64 -6.88 7.89
N GLU A 131 -28.11 -5.65 8.00
CA GLU A 131 -29.51 -5.29 8.31
C GLU A 131 -30.45 -5.33 7.10
N PHE A 132 -30.02 -5.90 5.97
CA PHE A 132 -30.82 -5.95 4.74
C PHE A 132 -32.23 -6.51 4.93
N ASP A 133 -32.46 -7.33 5.92
CA ASP A 133 -33.76 -7.89 6.28
C ASP A 133 -34.69 -6.88 6.93
N ILE A 134 -34.14 -5.85 7.61
CA ILE A 134 -34.89 -4.77 8.26
C ILE A 134 -35.44 -3.81 7.22
N ASP A 135 -34.67 -3.53 6.17
CA ASP A 135 -35.03 -2.60 5.10
C ASP A 135 -35.98 -3.19 4.04
N GLY A 136 -36.38 -4.43 4.25
CA GLY A 136 -37.34 -5.16 3.42
C GLY A 136 -36.68 -6.06 2.39
N VAL A 137 -36.47 -7.31 2.76
CA VAL A 137 -35.98 -8.36 1.88
C VAL A 137 -36.84 -8.46 0.63
N VAL A 138 -36.22 -8.32 -0.53
CA VAL A 138 -36.87 -8.68 -1.79
C VAL A 138 -36.95 -10.20 -1.85
N PRO A 139 -38.09 -10.83 -2.12
CA PRO A 139 -38.24 -12.30 -2.16
C PRO A 139 -37.25 -12.99 -3.11
N SER A 140 -36.69 -12.29 -4.09
CA SER A 140 -35.64 -12.77 -5.01
C SER A 140 -34.24 -12.72 -4.43
N GLU A 141 -34.03 -12.05 -3.29
CA GLU A 141 -32.71 -11.85 -2.65
C GLU A 141 -32.80 -12.18 -1.15
N PRO A 142 -33.08 -13.44 -0.79
CA PRO A 142 -33.37 -13.83 0.60
C PRO A 142 -32.15 -13.73 1.53
N ASN A 143 -30.94 -13.67 0.98
CA ASN A 143 -29.67 -13.56 1.71
C ASN A 143 -29.07 -12.13 1.58
N GLY A 144 -29.83 -11.17 1.05
CA GLY A 144 -29.34 -9.87 0.65
C GLY A 144 -28.67 -9.89 -0.73
N ARG A 145 -28.01 -8.78 -1.07
CA ARG A 145 -27.37 -8.61 -2.38
C ARG A 145 -25.93 -9.13 -2.41
N GLY A 146 -25.27 -9.22 -1.26
CA GLY A 146 -23.92 -9.75 -1.10
C GLY A 146 -22.83 -8.90 -1.76
N LEU A 147 -21.81 -9.57 -2.29
CA LEU A 147 -20.70 -8.95 -3.01
C LEU A 147 -21.06 -8.77 -4.48
N ARG A 148 -20.95 -7.54 -4.97
CA ARG A 148 -21.17 -7.18 -6.37
C ARG A 148 -20.03 -6.31 -6.88
N TYR A 149 -19.94 -6.08 -8.19
CA TYR A 149 -19.04 -5.08 -8.74
C TYR A 149 -19.67 -4.28 -9.89
N PHE A 150 -19.10 -3.10 -10.08
CA PHE A 150 -19.27 -2.25 -11.25
C PHE A 150 -17.90 -2.10 -11.93
N LYS A 151 -17.86 -2.17 -13.25
CA LYS A 151 -16.64 -1.92 -14.03
C LYS A 151 -16.74 -0.54 -14.65
N ILE A 152 -15.74 0.30 -14.38
CA ILE A 152 -15.72 1.72 -14.74
C ILE A 152 -14.56 1.95 -15.70
N ASP A 153 -14.84 2.53 -16.88
CA ASP A 153 -13.83 2.94 -17.85
C ASP A 153 -13.66 4.47 -17.85
N MET A 154 -12.56 4.94 -17.29
CA MET A 154 -12.24 6.37 -17.17
C MET A 154 -11.75 7.00 -18.49
N SER A 155 -11.54 6.22 -19.57
CA SER A 155 -11.23 6.76 -20.89
C SER A 155 -12.46 7.34 -21.61
N LEU A 156 -13.66 6.99 -21.13
CA LEU A 156 -14.92 7.43 -21.71
C LEU A 156 -15.29 8.85 -21.25
N ASN A 157 -16.26 9.45 -21.92
CA ASN A 157 -16.82 10.76 -21.62
C ASN A 157 -15.76 11.86 -21.41
N ALA A 158 -14.73 11.88 -22.25
CA ALA A 158 -13.62 12.83 -22.17
C ALA A 158 -12.87 12.79 -20.82
N GLY A 159 -12.74 11.61 -20.22
CA GLY A 159 -12.05 11.40 -18.96
C GLY A 159 -12.91 11.66 -17.72
N LEU A 160 -14.23 11.69 -17.88
CA LEU A 160 -15.19 11.71 -16.78
C LEU A 160 -15.65 10.30 -16.37
N GLY A 161 -15.38 9.30 -17.23
CA GLY A 161 -15.69 7.90 -16.99
C GLY A 161 -17.13 7.52 -17.32
N ASP A 162 -17.35 6.21 -17.42
CA ASP A 162 -18.66 5.59 -17.52
C ASP A 162 -18.63 4.17 -16.97
N VAL A 163 -19.78 3.64 -16.53
CA VAL A 163 -19.93 2.26 -16.08
C VAL A 163 -20.19 1.38 -17.28
N VAL A 164 -19.31 0.42 -17.54
CA VAL A 164 -19.38 -0.49 -18.71
C VAL A 164 -19.96 -1.86 -18.34
N GLU A 165 -19.86 -2.27 -17.07
CA GLU A 165 -20.56 -3.42 -16.49
C GLU A 165 -21.15 -2.97 -15.16
N ALA A 166 -22.42 -3.25 -14.91
CA ALA A 166 -23.11 -2.79 -13.72
C ALA A 166 -23.68 -3.96 -12.92
N ASP A 167 -23.62 -3.85 -11.60
CA ASP A 167 -24.26 -4.72 -10.62
C ASP A 167 -24.03 -6.23 -10.83
N ILE A 168 -22.82 -6.61 -11.21
CA ILE A 168 -22.46 -8.00 -11.47
C ILE A 168 -22.28 -8.73 -10.14
N GLN A 169 -23.10 -9.75 -9.90
CA GLN A 169 -23.07 -10.56 -8.69
C GLN A 169 -21.84 -11.46 -8.64
N VAL A 170 -21.14 -11.44 -7.50
CA VAL A 170 -19.99 -12.32 -7.20
C VAL A 170 -20.36 -13.34 -6.11
N TYR A 171 -21.10 -12.90 -5.09
CA TYR A 171 -21.55 -13.71 -3.97
C TYR A 171 -22.88 -13.17 -3.44
N ASP A 172 -23.76 -14.03 -2.95
CA ASP A 172 -25.18 -13.71 -2.64
C ASP A 172 -25.50 -13.55 -1.16
N TYR A 173 -24.49 -13.38 -0.30
CA TYR A 173 -24.69 -13.20 1.15
C TYR A 173 -24.05 -11.91 1.64
N SER A 174 -24.73 -11.17 2.52
CA SER A 174 -24.31 -9.85 3.01
C SER A 174 -23.64 -9.95 4.37
N PHE A 175 -22.42 -9.41 4.50
CA PHE A 175 -21.62 -9.44 5.72
C PHE A 175 -20.66 -8.25 5.86
N GLU A 176 -20.96 -7.11 5.38
CA GLU A 176 -20.28 -5.81 5.55
C GLU A 176 -18.75 -5.76 5.32
N GLY A 177 -18.00 -6.74 5.79
CA GLY A 177 -16.53 -6.73 5.69
C GLY A 177 -16.04 -6.89 4.25
N LEU A 178 -15.28 -5.91 3.76
CA LEU A 178 -14.75 -5.86 2.40
C LEU A 178 -13.34 -5.24 2.39
N CYS A 179 -12.35 -6.03 1.97
CA CYS A 179 -10.94 -5.61 1.91
C CYS A 179 -10.32 -5.98 0.57
N ALA A 180 -9.45 -5.13 0.05
CA ALA A 180 -8.67 -5.40 -1.15
C ALA A 180 -7.17 -5.42 -0.84
N ILE A 181 -6.45 -6.40 -1.40
CA ILE A 181 -5.02 -6.62 -1.23
C ILE A 181 -4.38 -6.80 -2.61
N ARG A 182 -3.17 -6.29 -2.80
CA ARG A 182 -2.43 -6.46 -4.05
C ARG A 182 -1.77 -7.84 -4.10
N HIS A 183 -1.88 -8.51 -5.22
CA HIS A 183 -1.21 -9.79 -5.46
C HIS A 183 0.32 -9.61 -5.57
N ALA A 184 1.09 -10.66 -5.26
CA ALA A 184 2.56 -10.62 -5.32
C ALA A 184 3.14 -10.31 -6.72
N ASN A 185 2.37 -10.54 -7.80
CA ASN A 185 2.77 -10.19 -9.17
C ASN A 185 2.60 -8.70 -9.51
N GLU A 186 2.10 -7.89 -8.57
CA GLU A 186 1.88 -6.45 -8.67
C GLU A 186 0.85 -5.99 -9.72
N THR A 187 0.19 -6.89 -10.40
CA THR A 187 -0.79 -6.60 -11.46
C THR A 187 -2.20 -7.08 -11.12
N ASP A 188 -2.32 -8.18 -10.39
CA ASP A 188 -3.58 -8.76 -9.96
C ASP A 188 -3.93 -8.34 -8.53
N TYR A 189 -5.15 -8.67 -8.08
CA TYR A 189 -5.63 -8.28 -6.76
C TYR A 189 -6.41 -9.41 -6.10
N TRP A 190 -6.53 -9.30 -4.78
CA TRP A 190 -7.35 -10.13 -3.93
C TRP A 190 -8.46 -9.30 -3.31
N ILE A 191 -9.68 -9.85 -3.28
CA ILE A 191 -10.81 -9.30 -2.52
C ILE A 191 -11.16 -10.30 -1.44
N LEU A 192 -11.19 -9.83 -0.20
CA LEU A 192 -11.55 -10.59 0.99
C LEU A 192 -12.88 -10.09 1.54
N ILE A 193 -13.77 -11.03 1.86
CA ILE A 193 -15.05 -10.76 2.50
C ILE A 193 -15.30 -11.73 3.66
N ASN A 194 -16.10 -11.30 4.61
CA ASN A 194 -16.75 -12.25 5.50
C ASN A 194 -17.77 -13.01 4.68
N GLN A 195 -17.64 -14.34 4.60
CA GLN A 195 -18.46 -15.17 3.71
C GLN A 195 -19.44 -16.00 4.51
N ASP A 196 -20.15 -15.81 5.28
CA ASP A 196 -21.03 -16.48 6.23
C ASP A 196 -20.51 -16.38 7.68
N THR A 197 -21.21 -17.01 8.59
CA THR A 197 -20.89 -16.96 10.02
C THR A 197 -19.59 -17.67 10.41
N SER A 198 -18.91 -18.32 9.48
CA SER A 198 -17.84 -19.27 9.80
C SER A 198 -16.58 -19.12 8.94
N GLY A 199 -16.56 -18.24 7.96
CA GLY A 199 -15.45 -18.18 7.02
C GLY A 199 -15.16 -16.81 6.40
N ILE A 200 -13.96 -16.73 5.83
CA ILE A 200 -13.48 -15.60 5.04
C ILE A 200 -13.34 -16.08 3.60
N GLY A 201 -14.08 -15.45 2.70
CA GLY A 201 -13.99 -15.68 1.25
C GLY A 201 -12.84 -14.88 0.66
N VAL A 202 -12.04 -15.51 -0.18
CA VAL A 202 -10.92 -14.89 -0.91
C VAL A 202 -11.19 -15.02 -2.41
N TYR A 203 -11.26 -13.91 -3.10
CA TYR A 203 -11.49 -13.83 -4.55
C TYR A 203 -10.28 -13.23 -5.24
N SER A 204 -9.85 -13.83 -6.34
CA SER A 204 -8.83 -13.26 -7.23
C SER A 204 -9.46 -12.35 -8.26
N VAL A 205 -8.81 -11.23 -8.54
CA VAL A 205 -9.14 -10.29 -9.62
C VAL A 205 -7.97 -10.28 -10.58
N THR A 206 -8.17 -10.88 -11.76
CA THR A 206 -7.14 -11.05 -12.78
C THR A 206 -7.66 -10.53 -14.12
N GLN A 207 -6.84 -10.55 -15.16
CA GLN A 207 -7.33 -10.26 -16.52
C GLN A 207 -8.46 -11.19 -17.00
N ASN A 208 -8.69 -12.32 -16.32
CA ASN A 208 -9.79 -13.24 -16.63
C ASN A 208 -11.06 -12.93 -15.81
N GLY A 209 -11.07 -11.82 -15.08
CA GLY A 209 -12.19 -11.40 -14.22
C GLY A 209 -12.03 -11.83 -12.76
N VAL A 210 -13.16 -11.85 -12.05
CA VAL A 210 -13.25 -12.12 -10.61
C VAL A 210 -13.60 -13.58 -10.38
N GLN A 211 -12.82 -14.30 -9.55
CA GLN A 211 -13.03 -15.74 -9.27
C GLN A 211 -12.78 -16.05 -7.81
N LEU A 212 -13.62 -16.93 -7.23
CA LEU A 212 -13.39 -17.47 -5.89
C LEU A 212 -12.14 -18.34 -5.89
N SER A 213 -11.17 -17.99 -5.03
CA SER A 213 -9.93 -18.76 -4.82
C SER A 213 -10.03 -19.74 -3.65
N GLY A 214 -10.75 -19.36 -2.60
CA GLY A 214 -10.94 -20.23 -1.44
C GLY A 214 -11.83 -19.60 -0.38
N VAL A 215 -12.28 -20.45 0.56
CA VAL A 215 -12.98 -20.04 1.78
C VAL A 215 -12.20 -20.61 2.96
N TYR A 216 -11.83 -19.75 3.88
CA TYR A 216 -10.97 -20.09 5.01
C TYR A 216 -11.76 -20.00 6.30
N PRO A 217 -11.73 -21.07 7.16
CA PRO A 217 -12.50 -21.07 8.40
C PRO A 217 -11.97 -20.00 9.37
N ALA A 218 -12.88 -19.31 10.03
CA ALA A 218 -12.59 -18.43 11.13
C ALA A 218 -12.92 -19.11 12.47
N PRO A 219 -12.11 -18.90 13.53
CA PRO A 219 -12.32 -19.58 14.82
C PRO A 219 -13.59 -19.14 15.55
N VAL A 220 -14.12 -17.95 15.22
CA VAL A 220 -15.39 -17.40 15.74
C VAL A 220 -16.16 -16.75 14.61
N SER A 221 -17.44 -16.41 14.85
CA SER A 221 -18.27 -15.73 13.88
C SER A 221 -17.63 -14.40 13.43
N THR A 222 -17.67 -14.16 12.12
CA THR A 222 -17.17 -12.92 11.47
C THR A 222 -18.30 -11.97 11.08
N SER A 223 -19.55 -12.27 11.47
CA SER A 223 -20.72 -11.46 11.07
C SER A 223 -20.62 -10.02 11.58
N GLY A 224 -20.92 -9.06 10.73
CA GLY A 224 -20.99 -7.63 11.07
C GLY A 224 -19.63 -7.00 11.38
N SER A 225 -18.52 -7.50 10.85
CA SER A 225 -17.21 -6.99 11.17
C SER A 225 -16.45 -6.50 9.95
N ILE A 226 -15.62 -5.48 10.16
CA ILE A 226 -14.69 -4.98 9.16
C ILE A 226 -13.53 -5.97 8.94
N ILE A 227 -12.88 -5.88 7.78
CA ILE A 227 -11.64 -6.58 7.45
C ILE A 227 -10.59 -5.54 7.11
N LYS A 228 -9.42 -5.62 7.73
CA LYS A 228 -8.28 -4.75 7.40
C LYS A 228 -7.04 -5.58 7.12
N ALA A 229 -6.26 -5.15 6.14
CA ALA A 229 -4.97 -5.74 5.84
C ALA A 229 -3.84 -4.75 6.13
N SER A 230 -2.67 -5.27 6.54
CA SER A 230 -1.50 -4.42 6.74
C SER A 230 -1.08 -3.77 5.41
N PRO A 231 -0.62 -2.51 5.43
CA PRO A 231 -0.21 -1.80 4.21
C PRO A 231 1.01 -2.41 3.52
N ILE A 232 1.84 -3.09 4.28
CA ILE A 232 3.10 -3.67 3.81
C ILE A 232 3.13 -5.18 4.03
N PRO A 233 3.87 -5.94 3.19
CA PRO A 233 4.21 -7.33 3.47
C PRO A 233 4.96 -7.42 4.80
N PHE A 234 4.53 -8.33 5.65
CA PHE A 234 4.98 -8.39 7.02
C PHE A 234 6.33 -9.10 7.17
N LEU A 235 7.22 -8.53 7.98
CA LEU A 235 8.53 -8.95 8.47
C LEU A 235 9.73 -8.80 7.52
N PRO A 236 10.84 -8.21 8.02
CA PRO A 236 12.14 -8.29 7.38
C PRO A 236 12.58 -9.75 7.24
N GLY A 237 12.69 -10.25 6.02
CA GLY A 237 13.13 -11.62 5.72
C GLY A 237 12.02 -12.64 5.46
N GLN A 238 10.75 -12.29 5.60
CA GLN A 238 9.63 -13.10 5.10
C GLN A 238 8.94 -12.34 3.98
N SER A 239 9.08 -12.82 2.77
CA SER A 239 8.60 -12.14 1.55
C SER A 239 7.17 -12.54 1.13
N CYS A 240 6.46 -13.32 1.96
CA CYS A 240 5.23 -13.96 1.48
C CYS A 240 3.93 -13.30 1.91
N CYS A 241 3.87 -12.63 3.07
CA CYS A 241 2.57 -12.52 3.71
C CYS A 241 2.25 -11.11 4.23
N ASN A 242 1.03 -10.66 3.99
CA ASN A 242 0.42 -9.55 4.72
C ASN A 242 -0.29 -10.08 5.97
N LYS A 243 -0.46 -9.25 6.98
CA LYS A 243 -1.37 -9.52 8.07
C LYS A 243 -2.78 -9.04 7.71
N VAL A 244 -3.77 -9.85 8.03
CA VAL A 244 -5.19 -9.51 7.88
C VAL A 244 -5.86 -9.65 9.23
N MET A 245 -6.52 -8.57 9.66
CA MET A 245 -7.31 -8.54 10.89
C MET A 245 -8.79 -8.60 10.58
N THR A 246 -9.50 -9.45 11.30
CA THR A 246 -10.96 -9.55 11.35
C THR A 246 -11.40 -9.61 12.81
N GLN A 247 -12.68 -9.59 13.08
CA GLN A 247 -13.19 -9.83 14.44
C GLN A 247 -12.81 -11.23 14.96
N ALA A 248 -12.58 -12.19 14.08
CA ALA A 248 -12.16 -13.54 14.45
C ALA A 248 -10.68 -13.66 14.86
N GLY A 249 -9.88 -12.62 14.62
CA GLY A 249 -8.46 -12.58 14.94
C GLY A 249 -7.57 -12.15 13.79
N LEU A 250 -6.28 -12.30 13.99
CA LEU A 250 -5.21 -11.98 13.05
C LEU A 250 -4.85 -13.22 12.22
N PHE A 251 -4.64 -13.01 10.93
CA PHE A 251 -4.28 -14.04 9.97
C PHE A 251 -3.03 -13.64 9.19
N ASP A 252 -2.27 -14.64 8.77
CA ASP A 252 -1.28 -14.51 7.70
C ASP A 252 -1.96 -14.73 6.34
N PHE A 253 -1.70 -13.84 5.40
CA PHE A 253 -2.23 -13.90 4.04
C PHE A 253 -1.10 -14.01 3.02
N ASP A 254 -1.02 -15.12 2.31
CA ASP A 254 -0.04 -15.34 1.26
C ASP A 254 -0.44 -14.58 -0.01
N LEU A 255 0.33 -13.55 -0.35
CA LEU A 255 0.06 -12.67 -1.49
C LEU A 255 0.12 -13.38 -2.85
N THR A 256 0.82 -14.51 -2.95
CA THR A 256 0.96 -15.27 -4.20
C THR A 256 -0.17 -16.26 -4.40
N THR A 257 -0.57 -16.93 -3.34
CA THR A 257 -1.53 -18.05 -3.43
C THR A 257 -2.94 -17.70 -2.95
N GLY A 258 -3.09 -16.58 -2.22
CA GLY A 258 -4.35 -16.17 -1.60
C GLY A 258 -4.73 -17.03 -0.39
N VAL A 259 -3.80 -17.84 0.13
CA VAL A 259 -4.05 -18.67 1.31
C VAL A 259 -4.07 -17.81 2.57
N LEU A 260 -5.13 -17.99 3.37
CA LEU A 260 -5.30 -17.35 4.66
C LEU A 260 -5.04 -18.38 5.77
N THR A 261 -4.17 -18.06 6.71
CA THR A 261 -3.82 -18.92 7.83
C THR A 261 -4.04 -18.17 9.14
N PHE A 262 -4.85 -18.74 10.04
CA PHE A 262 -5.06 -18.12 11.37
C PHE A 262 -3.74 -18.09 12.15
N ASP A 263 -3.42 -16.93 12.70
CA ASP A 263 -2.21 -16.69 13.50
C ASP A 263 -2.56 -16.62 14.99
N THR A 264 -3.32 -15.61 15.40
CA THR A 264 -3.66 -15.37 16.81
C THR A 264 -4.96 -14.58 16.96
N ASP A 265 -5.55 -14.59 18.14
CA ASP A 265 -6.68 -13.72 18.48
C ASP A 265 -6.29 -12.60 19.46
N LEU A 266 -7.26 -11.79 19.86
CA LEU A 266 -7.10 -10.70 20.84
C LEU A 266 -7.40 -11.15 22.27
N GLY A 267 -7.32 -12.44 22.58
CA GLY A 267 -7.52 -12.97 23.92
C GLY A 267 -8.96 -12.93 24.42
N GLY A 268 -9.92 -13.04 23.53
CA GLY A 268 -11.36 -13.05 23.85
C GLY A 268 -11.99 -11.66 23.97
N ASN A 269 -11.24 -10.59 23.71
CA ASN A 269 -11.79 -9.24 23.59
C ASN A 269 -12.34 -9.05 22.16
N ALA A 270 -13.59 -8.64 22.06
CA ALA A 270 -14.18 -8.29 20.77
C ALA A 270 -13.75 -6.87 20.39
N ALA A 271 -12.82 -6.75 19.46
CA ALA A 271 -12.50 -5.47 18.82
C ALA A 271 -13.61 -5.13 17.82
N SER A 272 -14.19 -3.93 17.94
CA SER A 272 -15.23 -3.48 17.03
C SER A 272 -14.65 -2.79 15.80
N TYR A 273 -13.64 -1.94 15.99
CA TYR A 273 -12.98 -1.18 14.92
C TYR A 273 -11.46 -1.30 15.09
N PHE A 274 -10.75 -1.48 13.98
CA PHE A 274 -9.29 -1.62 14.02
C PHE A 274 -8.64 -1.06 12.76
N GLU A 275 -7.35 -0.69 12.88
CA GLU A 275 -6.53 -0.23 11.79
C GLU A 275 -5.04 -0.54 12.06
N PHE A 276 -4.30 -0.87 11.02
CA PHE A 276 -2.86 -1.08 11.13
C PHE A 276 -2.09 0.25 11.10
N SER A 277 -0.96 0.28 11.80
CA SER A 277 0.02 1.33 11.58
C SER A 277 0.59 1.25 10.16
N PRO A 278 1.06 2.37 9.58
CA PRO A 278 1.64 2.37 8.23
C PRO A 278 2.76 1.35 8.02
N ASN A 279 3.61 1.10 9.04
CA ASN A 279 4.68 0.10 8.98
C ASN A 279 4.20 -1.34 9.30
N GLY A 280 2.91 -1.55 9.52
CA GLY A 280 2.35 -2.86 9.85
C GLY A 280 2.77 -3.46 11.20
N GLN A 281 3.60 -2.75 12.00
CA GLN A 281 4.07 -3.25 13.29
C GLN A 281 2.97 -3.25 14.34
N TYR A 282 2.17 -2.18 14.37
CA TYR A 282 1.14 -2.01 15.38
C TYR A 282 -0.26 -2.17 14.80
N LEU A 283 -1.14 -2.79 15.58
CA LEU A 283 -2.57 -2.83 15.36
C LEU A 283 -3.23 -1.93 16.42
N TYR A 284 -4.07 -1.02 15.99
CA TYR A 284 -4.94 -0.22 16.84
C TYR A 284 -6.34 -0.80 16.84
N ALA A 285 -6.93 -0.97 18.00
CA ALA A 285 -8.28 -1.53 18.13
C ALA A 285 -9.08 -0.77 19.18
N THR A 286 -10.39 -0.64 18.94
CA THR A 286 -11.34 -0.21 19.96
C THR A 286 -11.96 -1.42 20.60
N GLU A 287 -11.87 -1.50 21.92
CA GLU A 287 -12.43 -2.59 22.71
C GLU A 287 -13.37 -2.08 23.79
N PHE A 288 -14.43 -2.83 24.07
CA PHE A 288 -15.35 -2.47 25.12
C PHE A 288 -14.86 -2.97 26.47
N ASP A 289 -14.57 -2.03 27.38
CA ASP A 289 -14.25 -2.34 28.78
C ASP A 289 -15.54 -2.62 29.54
N GLN A 290 -15.80 -3.90 29.80
CA GLN A 290 -17.00 -4.35 30.52
C GLN A 290 -17.06 -3.88 31.99
N PHE A 291 -15.92 -3.58 32.60
CA PHE A 291 -15.87 -3.13 34.02
C PHE A 291 -16.28 -1.67 34.18
N ASN A 292 -15.88 -0.83 33.21
CA ASN A 292 -16.18 0.60 33.23
C ASN A 292 -17.32 0.98 32.28
N SER A 293 -17.84 0.05 31.50
CA SER A 293 -18.86 0.28 30.47
C SER A 293 -18.47 1.38 29.48
N THR A 294 -17.21 1.38 29.06
CA THR A 294 -16.63 2.37 28.14
C THR A 294 -15.77 1.69 27.10
N PHE A 295 -15.53 2.36 25.97
CA PHE A 295 -14.55 1.89 25.01
C PHE A 295 -13.14 2.37 25.39
N GLN A 296 -12.15 1.56 25.02
CA GLN A 296 -10.73 1.87 25.12
C GLN A 296 -10.09 1.79 23.74
N LEU A 297 -9.12 2.66 23.48
CA LEU A 297 -8.20 2.50 22.35
C LEU A 297 -6.97 1.74 22.84
N ILE A 298 -6.70 0.62 22.21
CA ILE A 298 -5.59 -0.28 22.54
C ILE A 298 -4.66 -0.39 21.34
N GLN A 299 -3.37 -0.38 21.61
CA GLN A 299 -2.31 -0.68 20.66
C GLN A 299 -1.74 -2.06 20.94
N TYR A 300 -1.57 -2.87 19.92
CA TYR A 300 -0.91 -4.17 19.98
C TYR A 300 0.35 -4.17 19.14
N ASP A 301 1.46 -4.71 19.65
CA ASP A 301 2.71 -4.87 18.90
C ASP A 301 2.80 -6.27 18.30
N ILE A 302 2.53 -6.37 16.99
CA ILE A 302 2.49 -7.62 16.23
C ILE A 302 3.89 -8.23 16.14
N ILE A 303 4.93 -7.41 15.95
CA ILE A 303 6.32 -7.90 15.85
C ILE A 303 6.79 -8.47 17.18
N LEU A 304 6.45 -7.80 18.29
CA LEU A 304 6.81 -8.27 19.62
C LEU A 304 6.10 -9.60 19.94
N ALA A 305 4.80 -9.72 19.65
CA ALA A 305 4.05 -10.94 19.85
C ALA A 305 4.68 -12.10 19.07
N HIS A 306 4.90 -11.91 17.77
CA HIS A 306 5.50 -12.93 16.90
C HIS A 306 6.92 -13.31 17.34
N SER A 307 7.79 -12.35 17.65
CA SER A 307 9.19 -12.61 18.04
C SER A 307 9.33 -13.28 19.41
N SER A 308 8.37 -13.04 20.32
CA SER A 308 8.34 -13.65 21.65
C SER A 308 7.59 -14.99 21.66
N GLY A 309 6.88 -15.34 20.58
CA GLY A 309 6.01 -16.53 20.51
C GLY A 309 4.82 -16.46 21.47
N GLN A 310 4.34 -15.26 21.77
CA GLN A 310 3.21 -15.00 22.66
C GLN A 310 1.99 -14.54 21.87
N ASP A 311 0.81 -14.68 22.47
CA ASP A 311 -0.43 -14.18 21.90
C ASP A 311 -0.39 -12.66 21.76
N LEU A 312 -1.06 -12.12 20.75
CA LEU A 312 -1.12 -10.69 20.48
C LEU A 312 -1.65 -9.89 21.68
N SER A 313 -2.61 -10.45 22.40
CA SER A 313 -3.18 -9.86 23.63
C SER A 313 -2.14 -9.56 24.72
N SER A 314 -1.03 -10.31 24.75
CA SER A 314 0.04 -10.08 25.74
C SER A 314 0.82 -8.77 25.51
N THR A 315 0.69 -8.17 24.32
CA THR A 315 1.34 -6.92 23.94
C THR A 315 0.43 -5.71 24.06
N ALA A 316 -0.80 -5.90 24.56
CA ALA A 316 -1.81 -4.87 24.66
C ALA A 316 -1.36 -3.67 25.51
N GLN A 317 -1.41 -2.49 24.94
CA GLN A 317 -1.16 -1.22 25.60
C GLN A 317 -2.37 -0.30 25.46
N ILE A 318 -2.99 0.08 26.57
CA ILE A 318 -4.08 1.05 26.55
C ILE A 318 -3.50 2.43 26.23
N ILE A 319 -3.90 3.00 25.10
CA ILE A 319 -3.50 4.33 24.66
C ILE A 319 -4.44 5.38 25.22
N GLN A 320 -5.74 5.10 25.23
CA GLN A 320 -6.72 6.01 25.80
C GLN A 320 -7.90 5.24 26.41
N ASN A 321 -8.25 5.58 27.66
CA ASN A 321 -9.50 5.18 28.29
C ASN A 321 -10.64 6.13 27.90
N ASN A 322 -11.88 5.65 27.98
CA ASN A 322 -13.08 6.39 27.60
C ASN A 322 -12.97 6.93 26.16
N PHE A 323 -12.50 6.08 25.26
CA PHE A 323 -12.32 6.41 23.85
C PHE A 323 -13.67 6.27 23.15
N ASN A 324 -14.27 7.38 22.75
CA ASN A 324 -15.52 7.41 22.01
C ASN A 324 -15.29 7.44 20.49
N GLY A 325 -14.19 6.83 20.03
CA GLY A 325 -13.86 6.73 18.62
C GLY A 325 -14.45 5.46 18.00
N TYR A 326 -14.84 5.61 16.76
CA TYR A 326 -15.42 4.54 15.94
C TYR A 326 -14.49 4.23 14.77
N TYR A 327 -15.00 4.22 13.55
CA TYR A 327 -14.27 3.89 12.33
C TYR A 327 -12.90 4.53 12.25
N MET A 328 -11.89 3.70 12.01
CA MET A 328 -10.51 4.12 11.83
C MET A 328 -10.08 3.89 10.39
N GLN A 329 -9.31 4.84 9.85
CA GLN A 329 -8.74 4.75 8.51
C GLN A 329 -7.35 5.39 8.48
N LEU A 330 -6.38 4.63 8.01
CA LEU A 330 -5.04 5.12 7.69
C LEU A 330 -5.13 6.13 6.53
N ALA A 331 -4.35 7.22 6.62
CA ALA A 331 -4.39 8.32 5.68
C ALA A 331 -3.04 8.55 4.97
N PRO A 332 -3.04 9.29 3.85
CA PRO A 332 -1.83 9.60 3.09
C PRO A 332 -0.77 10.38 3.88
N ASP A 333 -1.14 11.11 4.93
CA ASP A 333 -0.21 11.81 5.82
C ASP A 333 0.40 10.91 6.92
N GLY A 334 0.17 9.60 6.86
CA GLY A 334 0.71 8.60 7.77
C GLY A 334 0.07 8.57 9.16
N LYS A 335 -1.04 9.27 9.36
CA LYS A 335 -1.83 9.21 10.58
C LYS A 335 -3.03 8.29 10.41
N ILE A 336 -3.56 7.81 11.53
CA ILE A 336 -4.85 7.11 11.52
C ILE A 336 -5.91 8.12 11.96
N TYR A 337 -6.89 8.36 11.09
CA TYR A 337 -8.08 9.15 11.39
C TYR A 337 -9.15 8.27 12.00
N HIS A 338 -9.91 8.82 12.93
CA HIS A 338 -11.07 8.14 13.51
C HIS A 338 -12.23 9.10 13.66
N THR A 339 -13.43 8.59 13.52
CA THR A 339 -14.65 9.34 13.82
C THR A 339 -14.96 9.26 15.31
N TYR A 340 -15.56 10.31 15.88
CA TYR A 340 -16.09 10.30 17.23
C TYR A 340 -17.21 11.33 17.39
N THR A 341 -18.04 11.15 18.42
CA THR A 341 -19.16 12.03 18.69
C THR A 341 -18.78 13.16 19.63
N VAL A 342 -19.29 14.34 19.35
CA VAL A 342 -19.19 15.54 20.22
C VAL A 342 -20.58 16.12 20.45
N LEU A 343 -20.77 16.76 21.60
CA LEU A 343 -21.97 17.58 21.83
C LEU A 343 -21.70 19.01 21.38
N GLU A 344 -22.53 19.53 20.51
CA GLU A 344 -22.51 20.93 20.10
C GLU A 344 -22.79 21.84 21.31
N PRO A 345 -21.85 22.72 21.71
CA PRO A 345 -22.01 23.49 22.95
C PRO A 345 -23.21 24.47 22.92
N THR A 346 -23.63 24.86 21.73
CA THR A 346 -24.68 25.87 21.53
C THR A 346 -26.08 25.27 21.41
N THR A 347 -26.21 24.11 20.80
CA THR A 347 -27.52 23.46 20.54
C THR A 347 -27.76 22.24 21.42
N GLY A 348 -26.70 21.61 21.93
CA GLY A 348 -26.77 20.34 22.63
C GLY A 348 -26.98 19.14 21.71
N ASP A 349 -26.94 19.35 20.39
CA ASP A 349 -27.07 18.29 19.39
C ASP A 349 -25.80 17.44 19.32
N ILE A 350 -25.96 16.20 18.87
CA ILE A 350 -24.82 15.32 18.60
C ILE A 350 -24.24 15.69 17.23
N ALA A 351 -22.95 15.98 17.18
CA ALA A 351 -22.20 16.19 15.95
C ALA A 351 -21.09 15.15 15.84
N THR A 352 -20.60 14.91 14.63
CA THR A 352 -19.44 14.05 14.41
C THR A 352 -18.21 14.89 14.15
N ALA A 353 -17.08 14.45 14.70
CA ALA A 353 -15.78 15.05 14.48
C ALA A 353 -14.75 13.98 14.09
N LEU A 354 -13.64 14.40 13.50
CA LEU A 354 -12.48 13.57 13.30
C LEU A 354 -11.40 13.86 14.34
N GLY A 355 -10.86 12.79 14.89
CA GLY A 355 -9.60 12.80 15.61
C GLY A 355 -8.51 12.08 14.84
N THR A 356 -7.27 12.18 15.33
CA THR A 356 -6.13 11.48 14.78
C THR A 356 -5.33 10.76 15.83
N ILE A 357 -4.85 9.57 15.49
CA ILE A 357 -3.74 8.89 16.16
C ILE A 357 -2.49 9.33 15.40
N ASN A 358 -1.67 10.15 16.06
CA ASN A 358 -0.42 10.64 15.47
C ASN A 358 0.71 9.68 15.82
N CYS A 359 1.70 9.58 14.94
CA CYS A 359 2.87 8.71 15.10
C CYS A 359 2.50 7.24 15.35
N PRO A 360 1.60 6.65 14.54
CA PRO A 360 1.10 5.31 14.80
C PRO A 360 2.15 4.21 14.69
N ASN A 361 3.35 4.52 14.18
CA ASN A 361 4.48 3.59 14.09
C ASN A 361 5.35 3.56 15.35
N THR A 362 4.96 4.26 16.41
CA THR A 362 5.73 4.31 17.65
C THR A 362 4.99 3.61 18.78
N SER A 363 5.74 3.18 19.80
CA SER A 363 5.16 2.62 21.04
C SER A 363 4.50 3.67 21.94
N SER A 364 4.50 4.94 21.53
CA SER A 364 3.94 6.06 22.31
C SER A 364 3.22 7.03 21.37
N PRO A 365 2.16 6.58 20.69
CA PRO A 365 1.36 7.44 19.82
C PRO A 365 0.64 8.51 20.66
N THR A 366 0.27 9.60 20.01
CA THR A 366 -0.53 10.66 20.64
C THR A 366 -1.86 10.81 19.92
N ILE A 367 -2.90 11.22 20.65
CA ILE A 367 -4.23 11.43 20.07
C ILE A 367 -4.51 12.93 20.05
N THR A 368 -4.99 13.40 18.91
CA THR A 368 -5.52 14.75 18.76
C THR A 368 -7.00 14.64 18.41
N LEU A 369 -7.84 15.22 19.22
CA LEU A 369 -9.28 15.30 18.98
C LEU A 369 -9.63 16.57 18.22
N ASN A 370 -10.77 16.53 17.53
CA ASN A 370 -11.38 17.70 16.87
C ASN A 370 -10.49 18.37 15.83
N VAL A 371 -9.78 17.54 15.03
CA VAL A 371 -9.00 18.07 13.89
C VAL A 371 -9.91 18.60 12.77
N PHE A 372 -11.10 18.01 12.62
CA PHE A 372 -12.21 18.48 11.81
C PHE A 372 -13.51 18.26 12.55
N SER A 373 -14.43 19.22 12.48
CA SER A 373 -15.78 19.13 12.99
C SER A 373 -16.79 19.30 11.86
N PHE A 374 -17.82 18.49 11.88
CA PHE A 374 -18.89 18.53 10.90
C PHE A 374 -20.18 18.92 11.60
N PRO A 375 -20.95 19.88 11.02
CA PRO A 375 -22.19 20.33 11.62
C PRO A 375 -23.16 19.16 11.84
N SER A 376 -24.02 19.28 12.84
CA SER A 376 -25.11 18.35 13.05
C SER A 376 -26.02 18.35 11.81
N ASP A 377 -26.16 17.19 11.20
CA ASP A 377 -27.09 16.90 10.10
C ASP A 377 -27.84 15.60 10.39
N PHE A 378 -28.63 15.12 9.44
CA PHE A 378 -29.38 13.89 9.62
C PHE A 378 -28.48 12.68 9.95
N ILE A 379 -27.32 12.57 9.30
CA ILE A 379 -26.37 11.48 9.53
C ILE A 379 -25.67 11.63 10.86
N THR A 380 -25.16 12.83 11.16
CA THR A 380 -24.46 13.09 12.43
C THR A 380 -25.39 12.99 13.63
N SER A 381 -26.72 13.10 13.44
CA SER A 381 -27.68 12.87 14.53
C SER A 381 -27.72 11.42 15.03
N PHE A 382 -27.25 10.45 14.24
CA PHE A 382 -27.01 9.07 14.70
C PHE A 382 -25.67 8.94 15.46
N GLY A 383 -24.83 9.95 15.42
CA GLY A 383 -23.64 10.06 16.25
C GLY A 383 -22.32 9.68 15.58
N PHE A 384 -22.32 9.10 14.38
CA PHE A 384 -21.09 8.74 13.65
C PHE A 384 -21.36 8.48 12.16
N PHE A 385 -20.31 8.49 11.36
CA PHE A 385 -20.24 7.98 9.99
C PHE A 385 -18.94 7.21 9.79
N ALA A 386 -18.87 6.30 8.82
CA ALA A 386 -17.62 5.64 8.47
C ALA A 386 -16.73 6.55 7.60
N LEU A 387 -15.47 6.22 7.56
CA LEU A 387 -14.47 6.81 6.67
C LEU A 387 -14.38 5.98 5.38
N PRO A 388 -13.85 6.55 4.28
CA PRO A 388 -13.73 5.82 3.04
C PRO A 388 -12.86 4.57 3.20
N ASN A 389 -13.28 3.48 2.57
CA ASN A 389 -12.54 2.25 2.53
C ASN A 389 -11.57 2.25 1.34
N PHE A 390 -10.30 1.96 1.61
CA PHE A 390 -9.24 1.94 0.61
C PHE A 390 -8.49 0.61 0.62
N PRO A 391 -7.96 0.18 -0.52
CA PRO A 391 -7.00 -0.92 -0.57
C PRO A 391 -5.75 -0.62 0.27
N SER A 392 -5.33 -1.57 1.08
CA SER A 392 -4.27 -1.35 2.07
C SER A 392 -2.92 -0.95 1.47
N TRP A 393 -2.56 -1.47 0.28
CA TRP A 393 -1.25 -1.19 -0.34
C TRP A 393 -1.07 0.28 -0.76
N ILE A 394 -2.16 1.06 -0.92
CA ILE A 394 -2.08 2.48 -1.26
C ILE A 394 -1.32 3.27 -0.20
N PHE A 395 -1.27 2.77 1.02
CA PHE A 395 -0.60 3.43 2.14
C PHE A 395 0.83 2.93 2.38
N TYR A 396 1.37 2.06 1.53
CA TYR A 396 2.72 1.51 1.67
C TYR A 396 3.80 2.58 1.80
N ASN A 397 3.69 3.69 1.06
CA ASN A 397 4.65 4.80 1.08
C ASN A 397 4.16 6.04 1.84
N SER A 398 2.93 6.06 2.37
CA SER A 398 2.41 7.20 3.15
C SER A 398 3.14 7.38 4.48
N TYR A 399 3.87 6.35 4.90
CA TYR A 399 4.57 6.28 6.15
C TYR A 399 5.90 7.06 6.19
N GLU A 400 6.51 7.29 5.07
CA GLU A 400 7.85 7.88 5.04
C GLU A 400 7.84 9.41 5.03
N ALA A 401 7.45 10.01 6.18
CA ALA A 401 8.07 11.26 6.61
C ALA A 401 9.56 11.03 6.95
N GLN A 402 10.06 9.83 6.71
CA GLN A 402 11.44 9.44 6.87
C GLN A 402 12.16 9.68 5.54
N ILE A 403 13.39 10.07 5.65
CA ILE A 403 14.26 10.34 4.52
C ILE A 403 14.34 9.10 3.66
N GLN A 404 14.04 9.23 2.37
CA GLN A 404 14.32 8.21 1.38
C GLN A 404 15.03 8.85 0.20
N PHE A 405 16.33 8.64 0.12
CA PHE A 405 17.13 9.16 -0.99
C PHE A 405 16.97 8.37 -2.29
N GLY A 406 16.25 7.25 -2.23
CA GLY A 406 16.13 6.30 -3.33
C GLY A 406 17.08 5.11 -3.15
N PRO A 407 17.70 4.58 -4.22
CA PRO A 407 18.61 3.45 -4.11
C PRO A 407 19.80 3.80 -3.20
N ASP A 408 20.26 2.86 -2.36
CA ASP A 408 21.41 3.04 -1.49
C ASP A 408 22.70 3.46 -2.24
N THR A 409 22.75 3.20 -3.54
CA THR A 409 23.86 3.54 -4.42
C THR A 409 23.35 4.04 -5.76
N THR A 410 23.91 5.15 -6.25
CA THR A 410 23.60 5.71 -7.59
C THR A 410 24.89 6.21 -8.25
N PHE A 411 24.82 6.54 -9.54
CA PHE A 411 25.92 7.14 -10.30
C PHE A 411 25.61 8.60 -10.61
N LEU A 412 26.66 9.43 -10.62
CA LEU A 412 26.59 10.82 -11.03
C LEU A 412 27.61 11.09 -12.12
N CYS A 413 27.14 11.42 -13.32
CA CYS A 413 27.98 11.71 -14.45
C CYS A 413 28.46 13.18 -14.46
N PRO A 414 29.59 13.52 -15.11
CA PRO A 414 30.07 14.88 -15.19
C PRO A 414 29.03 15.86 -15.77
N GLY A 415 28.71 16.89 -15.02
CA GLY A 415 27.70 17.89 -15.40
C GLY A 415 26.28 17.58 -14.96
N GLU A 416 26.02 16.43 -14.39
CA GLU A 416 24.74 16.09 -13.76
C GLU A 416 24.68 16.55 -12.31
N THR A 417 23.49 16.65 -11.79
CA THR A 417 23.21 16.91 -10.37
C THR A 417 22.08 16.02 -9.89
N LEU A 418 22.14 15.60 -8.62
CA LEU A 418 21.10 14.83 -7.96
C LEU A 418 20.55 15.63 -6.80
N LEU A 419 19.24 15.83 -6.75
CA LEU A 419 18.58 16.50 -5.63
C LEU A 419 18.15 15.47 -4.59
N LEU A 420 18.73 15.54 -3.39
CA LEU A 420 18.33 14.75 -2.23
C LEU A 420 17.32 15.55 -1.40
N ASN A 421 16.27 14.85 -0.95
CA ASN A 421 15.23 15.41 -0.08
C ASN A 421 15.25 14.68 1.25
N ALA A 422 15.59 15.39 2.32
CA ALA A 422 15.62 14.85 3.68
C ALA A 422 14.23 14.78 4.36
N GLY A 423 13.16 14.74 3.56
CA GLY A 423 11.80 14.59 4.07
C GLY A 423 11.28 15.78 4.85
N ASN A 424 10.04 15.66 5.32
CA ASN A 424 9.37 16.71 6.09
C ASN A 424 9.77 16.64 7.56
N GLY A 425 10.20 17.76 8.15
CA GLY A 425 10.59 17.84 9.55
C GLY A 425 10.72 19.26 10.06
N THR A 426 11.06 19.37 11.34
CA THR A 426 11.29 20.65 12.02
C THR A 426 12.76 21.08 11.98
N SER A 427 13.66 20.13 11.80
CA SER A 427 15.10 20.39 11.62
C SER A 427 15.76 19.23 10.89
N TRP A 428 16.83 19.54 10.15
CA TRP A 428 17.62 18.61 9.36
C TRP A 428 19.08 18.69 9.77
N SER A 429 19.74 17.52 9.80
CA SER A 429 21.17 17.42 10.00
C SER A 429 21.74 16.50 8.92
N TRP A 430 22.71 17.01 8.15
CA TRP A 430 23.35 16.27 7.09
C TRP A 430 24.72 15.77 7.52
N GLY A 431 25.11 14.62 7.00
CA GLY A 431 26.42 14.00 7.24
C GLY A 431 27.15 13.67 5.96
N GLY A 432 28.36 13.14 6.10
CA GLY A 432 29.23 12.86 4.96
C GLY A 432 29.63 14.13 4.22
N ASP A 433 29.59 14.07 2.89
CA ASP A 433 30.00 15.20 2.03
C ASP A 433 28.98 16.37 2.02
N ALA A 434 27.81 16.19 2.64
CA ALA A 434 26.77 17.21 2.80
C ALA A 434 26.76 17.87 4.20
N SER A 435 27.75 17.62 5.06
CA SER A 435 27.75 17.98 6.50
C SER A 435 27.61 19.47 6.81
N THR A 436 27.74 20.36 5.84
CA THR A 436 27.51 21.80 6.01
C THR A 436 26.09 22.28 5.71
N ASN A 437 25.22 21.39 5.22
CA ASN A 437 23.83 21.71 4.92
C ASN A 437 22.95 21.59 6.17
N SER A 438 21.96 22.45 6.27
CA SER A 438 20.96 22.43 7.35
C SER A 438 19.52 22.56 6.83
N GLY A 439 19.33 22.54 5.51
CA GLY A 439 18.01 22.61 4.87
C GLY A 439 17.44 21.23 4.55
N GLN A 440 16.19 21.21 4.14
CA GLN A 440 15.49 19.99 3.72
C GLN A 440 16.12 19.35 2.46
N PHE A 441 16.65 20.17 1.55
CA PHE A 441 17.18 19.71 0.27
C PHE A 441 18.69 19.88 0.20
N TYR A 442 19.35 18.97 -0.48
CA TYR A 442 20.76 19.05 -0.83
C TYR A 442 20.98 18.65 -2.28
N THR A 443 21.69 19.51 -3.04
CA THR A 443 22.06 19.20 -4.42
C THR A 443 23.45 18.58 -4.46
N VAL A 444 23.52 17.30 -4.80
CA VAL A 444 24.77 16.55 -5.01
C VAL A 444 25.34 16.96 -6.35
N THR A 445 26.63 17.32 -6.36
CA THR A 445 27.38 17.72 -7.56
C THR A 445 28.65 16.91 -7.75
N SER A 446 28.98 15.99 -6.83
CA SER A 446 30.17 15.15 -6.88
C SER A 446 29.86 13.76 -6.29
N PRO A 447 30.58 12.71 -6.71
CA PRO A 447 30.57 11.42 -6.03
C PRO A 447 30.97 11.54 -4.56
N GLY A 448 30.34 10.74 -3.68
CA GLY A 448 30.58 10.78 -2.25
C GLY A 448 29.55 10.00 -1.45
N ILE A 449 29.60 10.14 -0.13
CA ILE A 449 28.63 9.54 0.81
C ILE A 449 27.79 10.67 1.39
N TYR A 450 26.49 10.58 1.22
CA TYR A 450 25.50 11.56 1.65
C TYR A 450 24.55 10.93 2.63
N SER A 451 24.44 11.49 3.83
CA SER A 451 23.46 11.06 4.81
C SER A 451 22.70 12.26 5.35
N ALA A 452 21.48 12.03 5.78
CA ALA A 452 20.72 13.04 6.50
C ALA A 452 19.94 12.41 7.66
N THR A 453 19.69 13.23 8.65
CA THR A 453 18.77 12.94 9.76
C THR A 453 17.76 14.07 9.82
N VAL A 454 16.48 13.73 9.89
CA VAL A 454 15.39 14.68 10.06
C VAL A 454 14.76 14.48 11.44
N ASN A 455 14.50 15.58 12.14
CA ASN A 455 13.69 15.57 13.35
C ASN A 455 12.26 15.91 12.95
N GLY A 456 11.40 14.90 12.91
CA GLY A 456 9.98 15.02 12.63
C GLY A 456 9.13 14.97 13.89
N PRO A 457 7.82 15.19 13.78
CA PRO A 457 6.90 15.13 14.92
C PRO A 457 6.85 13.74 15.58
N CYS A 458 7.24 12.69 14.85
CA CYS A 458 7.22 11.31 15.31
C CYS A 458 8.61 10.74 15.62
N GLY A 459 9.63 11.58 15.76
CA GLY A 459 10.99 11.18 16.08
C GLY A 459 11.99 11.47 14.97
N LEU A 460 13.16 10.83 15.07
CA LEU A 460 14.26 11.00 14.13
C LEU A 460 14.15 9.98 12.99
N GLY A 461 14.16 10.48 11.76
CA GLY A 461 14.40 9.67 10.57
C GLY A 461 15.84 9.85 10.08
N SER A 462 16.43 8.83 9.45
CA SER A 462 17.75 8.93 8.83
C SER A 462 17.87 8.06 7.61
N ASP A 463 18.62 8.53 6.61
CA ASP A 463 18.97 7.76 5.42
C ASP A 463 20.37 8.11 4.92
N GLN A 464 20.94 7.21 4.12
CA GLN A 464 22.27 7.35 3.54
C GLN A 464 22.28 6.86 2.11
N MET A 465 22.98 7.58 1.24
CA MET A 465 23.21 7.21 -0.15
C MET A 465 24.71 7.30 -0.49
N VAL A 466 25.20 6.31 -1.24
CA VAL A 466 26.52 6.33 -1.86
C VAL A 466 26.36 6.77 -3.31
N VAL A 467 26.95 7.90 -3.67
CA VAL A 467 26.99 8.40 -5.04
C VAL A 467 28.36 8.08 -5.65
N LEU A 468 28.35 7.21 -6.63
CA LEU A 468 29.55 6.78 -7.34
C LEU A 468 29.83 7.68 -8.55
N PRO A 469 31.09 7.81 -9.00
CA PRO A 469 31.38 8.47 -10.26
C PRO A 469 30.73 7.68 -11.41
N CYS A 470 30.27 8.41 -12.43
CA CYS A 470 29.80 7.78 -13.67
C CYS A 470 30.87 6.81 -14.18
N PRO A 471 30.49 5.60 -14.57
CA PRO A 471 31.41 4.71 -15.27
C PRO A 471 31.95 5.46 -16.50
N THR A 472 33.22 5.81 -16.48
CA THR A 472 33.85 6.43 -17.65
C THR A 472 33.96 5.37 -18.72
N GLU A 473 33.05 5.37 -19.68
CA GLU A 473 33.42 4.85 -20.98
C GLU A 473 34.45 5.84 -21.54
N ASP A 474 35.73 5.47 -21.54
CA ASP A 474 36.74 6.23 -22.25
C ASP A 474 36.64 5.87 -23.75
N PRO A 475 36.07 6.75 -24.60
CA PRO A 475 35.92 6.46 -26.02
C PRO A 475 37.24 6.64 -26.80
N THR A 476 38.36 6.90 -26.12
CA THR A 476 39.60 7.31 -26.79
C THR A 476 40.81 6.40 -26.56
N ASP A 477 40.71 5.29 -25.82
CA ASP A 477 41.83 4.32 -25.78
C ASP A 477 41.63 3.19 -26.82
N SER A 478 41.85 3.53 -28.07
CA SER A 478 41.94 2.56 -29.18
C SER A 478 43.28 1.80 -29.21
N SER A 479 44.09 1.82 -28.12
CA SER A 479 45.38 1.16 -28.05
C SER A 479 45.59 0.22 -26.87
N SER A 480 44.60 0.02 -25.98
CA SER A 480 44.65 -1.01 -24.96
C SER A 480 43.71 -2.17 -25.31
N THR A 481 44.25 -3.36 -25.29
CA THR A 481 43.51 -4.63 -25.24
C THR A 481 42.68 -4.68 -23.97
N GLY A 482 41.57 -3.88 -23.95
CA GLY A 482 40.67 -3.75 -22.81
C GLY A 482 39.79 -4.98 -22.66
N PHE A 483 39.58 -5.43 -21.44
CA PHE A 483 38.55 -6.44 -21.14
C PHE A 483 37.17 -5.83 -21.36
N ILE A 484 36.27 -6.57 -22.00
CA ILE A 484 34.86 -6.17 -22.12
C ILE A 484 34.02 -7.11 -21.25
N PHE A 485 33.35 -6.56 -20.25
CA PHE A 485 32.53 -7.28 -19.32
C PHE A 485 31.05 -7.14 -19.74
N PRO A 486 30.30 -8.24 -19.79
CA PRO A 486 28.84 -8.11 -19.95
C PRO A 486 28.26 -7.53 -18.65
N ASN A 487 27.32 -6.62 -18.81
CA ASN A 487 26.58 -6.04 -17.68
C ASN A 487 25.23 -6.76 -17.41
N VAL A 488 24.83 -7.69 -18.29
CA VAL A 488 23.62 -8.50 -18.18
C VAL A 488 23.91 -9.91 -18.65
N ILE A 489 23.36 -10.90 -17.94
CA ILE A 489 23.24 -12.29 -18.41
C ILE A 489 21.80 -12.74 -18.30
N SER A 490 21.33 -13.52 -19.29
CA SER A 490 20.01 -14.15 -19.30
C SER A 490 20.19 -15.67 -19.06
N ALA A 491 20.35 -16.06 -17.80
CA ALA A 491 20.65 -17.44 -17.43
C ALA A 491 19.38 -18.34 -17.53
N ASN A 492 18.80 -18.45 -18.75
CA ASN A 492 17.58 -19.19 -19.05
C ASN A 492 17.81 -20.46 -19.88
N GLY A 493 19.07 -20.69 -20.33
CA GLY A 493 19.48 -21.91 -21.05
C GLY A 493 19.12 -21.91 -22.54
N ASP A 494 18.83 -20.76 -23.15
CA ASP A 494 18.51 -20.64 -24.58
C ASP A 494 19.74 -20.53 -25.51
N GLY A 495 20.94 -20.48 -24.92
CA GLY A 495 22.22 -20.36 -25.64
C GLY A 495 22.62 -18.92 -25.96
N LEU A 496 21.85 -17.91 -25.55
CA LEU A 496 22.13 -16.50 -25.77
C LEU A 496 22.32 -15.78 -24.43
N ASN A 497 23.49 -15.21 -24.22
CA ASN A 497 23.84 -14.46 -22.99
C ASN A 497 23.67 -15.24 -21.68
N ASP A 498 23.71 -16.57 -21.71
CA ASP A 498 23.55 -17.44 -20.56
C ASP A 498 24.72 -17.37 -19.55
N ILE A 499 25.87 -16.87 -19.99
CA ILE A 499 27.10 -16.88 -19.20
C ILE A 499 27.73 -15.49 -19.13
N PHE A 500 28.45 -15.24 -18.05
CA PHE A 500 29.24 -14.02 -17.85
C PHE A 500 30.55 -14.13 -18.64
N ALA A 501 30.50 -13.88 -19.96
CA ALA A 501 31.64 -14.04 -20.87
C ALA A 501 32.40 -12.72 -21.01
N ILE A 502 33.58 -12.65 -20.36
CA ILE A 502 34.49 -11.49 -20.43
C ILE A 502 35.33 -11.63 -21.70
N GLN A 503 35.25 -10.65 -22.60
CA GLN A 503 36.09 -10.65 -23.82
C GLN A 503 37.53 -10.24 -23.48
N ASN A 504 38.48 -10.81 -24.20
CA ASN A 504 39.93 -10.60 -24.02
C ASN A 504 40.44 -10.96 -22.62
N LEU A 505 39.79 -11.89 -21.93
CA LEU A 505 40.15 -12.32 -20.59
C LEU A 505 41.54 -13.01 -20.60
N PRO A 506 42.55 -12.54 -19.84
CA PRO A 506 43.84 -13.23 -19.73
C PRO A 506 43.70 -14.55 -18.96
N GLU A 507 44.54 -15.50 -19.26
CA GLU A 507 44.68 -16.71 -18.45
C GLU A 507 45.06 -16.37 -17.00
N ASN A 508 44.59 -17.21 -16.07
CA ASN A 508 44.81 -17.05 -14.63
C ASN A 508 44.22 -15.73 -14.07
N THR A 509 43.10 -15.27 -14.61
CA THR A 509 42.34 -14.17 -14.02
C THR A 509 41.43 -14.70 -12.91
N GLU A 510 41.60 -14.16 -11.72
CA GLU A 510 40.68 -14.37 -10.61
C GLU A 510 39.39 -13.53 -10.81
N VAL A 511 38.24 -14.14 -10.60
CA VAL A 511 36.92 -13.45 -10.59
C VAL A 511 36.14 -13.87 -9.35
N ILE A 512 35.62 -12.89 -8.64
CA ILE A 512 34.76 -13.06 -7.48
C ILE A 512 33.44 -12.34 -7.77
N ILE A 513 32.32 -12.99 -7.51
CA ILE A 513 31.00 -12.39 -7.66
C ILE A 513 30.30 -12.36 -6.29
N LEU A 514 29.74 -11.21 -5.96
CA LEU A 514 29.11 -10.93 -4.68
C LEU A 514 27.63 -10.54 -4.89
N ASN A 515 26.81 -10.93 -3.94
CA ASN A 515 25.42 -10.47 -3.89
C ASN A 515 25.33 -9.03 -3.32
N ARG A 516 24.12 -8.47 -3.29
CA ARG A 516 23.84 -7.11 -2.80
C ARG A 516 24.25 -6.86 -1.33
N TRP A 517 24.46 -7.92 -0.55
CA TRP A 517 24.91 -7.83 0.85
C TRP A 517 26.43 -8.00 1.00
N GLY A 518 27.19 -8.08 -0.10
CA GLY A 518 28.62 -8.27 -0.09
C GLY A 518 29.07 -9.72 0.16
N ASN A 519 28.17 -10.69 0.19
CA ASN A 519 28.54 -12.10 0.34
C ASN A 519 28.99 -12.68 -0.99
N VAL A 520 30.10 -13.44 -0.97
CA VAL A 520 30.59 -14.14 -2.15
C VAL A 520 29.62 -15.25 -2.55
N VAL A 521 29.10 -15.17 -3.77
CA VAL A 521 28.23 -16.19 -4.36
C VAL A 521 28.95 -17.07 -5.37
N TYR A 522 30.02 -16.57 -5.97
CA TYR A 522 30.90 -17.34 -6.88
C TYR A 522 32.31 -16.84 -6.78
N SER A 523 33.31 -17.73 -6.91
CA SER A 523 34.72 -17.36 -7.05
C SER A 523 35.47 -18.38 -7.91
N SER A 524 36.43 -17.88 -8.70
CA SER A 524 37.34 -18.69 -9.49
C SER A 524 38.71 -18.00 -9.56
N THR A 525 39.77 -18.73 -9.30
CA THR A 525 41.14 -18.22 -9.41
C THR A 525 41.69 -18.26 -10.85
N ASN A 526 41.00 -18.93 -11.74
CA ASN A 526 41.30 -18.99 -13.18
C ASN A 526 39.98 -19.08 -13.94
N TYR A 527 39.32 -17.94 -14.10
CA TYR A 527 37.98 -17.84 -14.69
C TYR A 527 37.98 -18.22 -16.16
N GLN A 528 37.08 -19.07 -16.57
CA GLN A 528 36.99 -19.64 -17.92
C GLN A 528 35.72 -19.18 -18.69
N ASN A 529 35.14 -18.03 -18.34
CA ASN A 529 33.89 -17.54 -18.96
C ASN A 529 32.75 -18.56 -18.84
N ASN A 530 32.52 -19.10 -17.65
CA ASN A 530 31.64 -20.23 -17.42
C ASN A 530 30.63 -20.02 -16.28
N TRP A 531 30.56 -18.83 -15.70
CA TRP A 531 29.54 -18.55 -14.69
C TRP A 531 28.17 -18.29 -15.36
N ASP A 532 27.18 -19.08 -14.97
CA ASP A 532 25.84 -19.16 -15.53
C ASP A 532 24.74 -18.69 -14.54
N GLY A 533 25.10 -17.81 -13.60
CA GLY A 533 24.14 -17.29 -12.63
C GLY A 533 23.82 -18.24 -11.47
N LYS A 534 24.71 -19.21 -11.20
CA LYS A 534 24.61 -20.12 -10.06
C LYS A 534 25.60 -19.80 -8.96
N ASP A 535 25.26 -20.17 -7.73
CA ASP A 535 26.19 -20.11 -6.61
C ASP A 535 27.22 -21.26 -6.63
N THR A 536 28.17 -21.23 -5.68
CA THR A 536 29.22 -22.26 -5.57
C THR A 536 28.68 -23.67 -5.28
N SER A 537 27.42 -23.82 -4.87
CA SER A 537 26.76 -25.11 -4.66
C SER A 537 26.03 -25.59 -5.93
N GLY A 538 25.98 -24.80 -6.98
CA GLY A 538 25.26 -25.07 -8.22
C GLY A 538 23.77 -24.71 -8.18
N LYS A 539 23.33 -23.97 -7.16
CA LYS A 539 21.95 -23.48 -7.04
C LYS A 539 21.80 -22.18 -7.83
N ASP A 540 20.69 -22.06 -8.55
CA ASP A 540 20.35 -20.84 -9.27
C ASP A 540 20.23 -19.65 -8.33
N LEU A 541 20.86 -18.54 -8.71
CA LEU A 541 20.72 -17.25 -8.06
C LEU A 541 19.45 -16.57 -8.54
N LEU A 542 18.90 -15.72 -7.70
CA LEU A 542 17.72 -14.92 -8.04
C LEU A 542 18.06 -13.84 -9.08
N GLU A 543 17.07 -13.40 -9.82
CA GLU A 543 17.18 -12.19 -10.64
C GLU A 543 17.63 -11.01 -9.79
N GLY A 544 18.48 -10.17 -10.36
CA GLY A 544 19.00 -9.00 -9.66
C GLY A 544 20.41 -8.63 -10.04
N VAL A 545 20.94 -7.60 -9.38
CA VAL A 545 22.27 -7.08 -9.60
C VAL A 545 23.27 -7.74 -8.66
N TYR A 546 24.39 -8.19 -9.22
CA TYR A 546 25.54 -8.77 -8.53
C TYR A 546 26.77 -7.93 -8.85
N THR A 547 27.67 -7.80 -7.89
CA THR A 547 28.95 -7.10 -8.08
C THR A 547 30.04 -8.13 -8.38
N TYR A 548 30.90 -7.85 -9.35
CA TYR A 548 32.08 -8.67 -9.58
C TYR A 548 33.37 -7.90 -9.27
N GLN A 549 34.37 -8.63 -8.87
CA GLN A 549 35.76 -8.17 -8.76
C GLN A 549 36.64 -9.11 -9.56
N PHE A 550 37.69 -8.57 -10.17
CA PHE A 550 38.67 -9.40 -10.87
C PHE A 550 40.10 -8.96 -10.57
N LYS A 551 41.03 -9.93 -10.67
CA LYS A 551 42.46 -9.72 -10.58
C LYS A 551 43.16 -10.59 -11.61
N THR A 552 43.97 -9.97 -12.50
CA THR A 552 44.74 -10.70 -13.51
C THR A 552 46.09 -11.16 -12.94
N ALA A 553 46.74 -12.11 -13.60
CA ALA A 553 48.10 -12.54 -13.25
C ALA A 553 49.12 -11.40 -13.31
N SER A 554 48.88 -10.35 -14.06
CA SER A 554 49.70 -9.13 -14.11
C SER A 554 49.32 -8.09 -13.05
N GLU A 555 48.60 -8.49 -11.99
CA GLU A 555 48.13 -7.63 -10.88
C GLU A 555 47.13 -6.51 -11.27
N LYS A 556 46.61 -6.51 -12.49
CA LYS A 556 45.54 -5.58 -12.86
C LYS A 556 44.28 -6.00 -12.17
N THR A 557 43.65 -5.10 -11.42
CA THR A 557 42.39 -5.31 -10.68
C THR A 557 41.31 -4.39 -11.19
N GLY A 558 40.06 -4.78 -11.01
CA GLY A 558 38.90 -3.94 -11.26
C GLY A 558 37.64 -4.59 -10.70
N HIS A 559 36.53 -3.88 -10.80
CA HIS A 559 35.23 -4.32 -10.35
C HIS A 559 34.14 -3.73 -11.22
N GLY A 560 32.98 -4.29 -11.16
CA GLY A 560 31.78 -3.83 -11.86
C GLY A 560 30.55 -4.59 -11.38
N PHE A 561 29.48 -4.50 -12.14
CA PHE A 561 28.26 -5.22 -11.84
C PHE A 561 27.79 -6.04 -13.05
N VAL A 562 27.01 -7.07 -12.76
CA VAL A 562 26.29 -7.89 -13.73
C VAL A 562 24.89 -8.13 -13.23
N GLN A 563 23.89 -7.94 -14.09
CA GLN A 563 22.50 -8.24 -13.78
C GLN A 563 22.14 -9.63 -14.30
N ILE A 564 21.53 -10.45 -13.46
CA ILE A 564 20.89 -11.71 -13.86
C ILE A 564 19.43 -11.39 -14.18
N ILE A 565 19.00 -11.81 -15.38
CA ILE A 565 17.59 -11.86 -15.79
C ILE A 565 17.28 -13.31 -16.20
N LYS A 566 16.03 -13.75 -16.04
CA LYS A 566 15.58 -15.11 -16.39
C LYS A 566 14.38 -15.06 -17.31
#